data_6d53c042b78810dd81b40701c64f1e17
#
_entry.id   6d53c042b78810dd81b40701c64f1e17
#
_cell.length_a   1.000
_cell.length_b   1.000
_cell.length_c   1.000
_cell.angle_alpha   90.00
_cell.angle_beta   90.00
_cell.angle_gamma   90.00
#
_symmetry.space_group_name_H-M   'P 1'
#
loop_
_entity.id
_entity.type
_entity.pdbx_description
1 polymer ?
#
loop_
_entity_poly.entity_id
_entity_poly.type
_entity_poly.pdbx_seq_one_letter_code
_entity_poly.pdbx_strand_id
1 'polypeptide(L)'
;MKRTSTTLTIASGKGGVGKSVVAVNLAETLTRRGHSVALLDADVGQGACSVLLNEDPPHTVADLVRLDAAPDAVCHETTAGVTLIQSARAPDAFVTEQQATVLHLSLDEMLRTAQHHHDFVLIDTPAGTGGTVRWALDRADLGALVLVGEPTAIADAYRLAKLIWRTDPTFPLGSIVNFAETAEEAKSIAARFATITERFVHQAPTHLGWIPFMKAVRTSVQTQTPAVRSVPAVQEAFDALAGVVAEGRHHERQPINTP
;
A
#
# COMPACT_ATOMS: atom_id res chain seq x y z
N MET A 1 -13.40 18.34 16.11
CA MET A 1 -12.06 17.72 16.10
C MET A 1 -11.75 17.36 14.66
N LYS A 2 -10.61 17.80 14.11
CA LYS A 2 -10.15 17.36 12.80
C LYS A 2 -9.92 15.84 12.87
N ARG A 3 -10.61 15.06 12.05
CA ARG A 3 -10.36 13.62 11.91
C ARG A 3 -8.95 13.47 11.33
N THR A 4 -8.00 12.87 12.04
CA THR A 4 -6.67 12.61 11.51
C THR A 4 -6.75 11.34 10.67
N SER A 5 -6.59 11.47 9.37
CA SER A 5 -6.44 10.34 8.45
C SER A 5 -5.10 9.66 8.68
N THR A 6 -5.03 8.34 8.51
CA THR A 6 -3.78 7.58 8.52
C THR A 6 -3.45 7.13 7.10
N THR A 7 -2.28 7.52 6.61
CA THR A 7 -1.80 7.14 5.28
C THR A 7 -0.81 5.99 5.38
N LEU A 8 -1.13 4.86 4.75
CA LEU A 8 -0.30 3.66 4.70
C LEU A 8 0.18 3.43 3.27
N THR A 9 1.49 3.43 3.06
CA THR A 9 2.07 3.04 1.77
C THR A 9 2.44 1.56 1.76
N ILE A 10 1.89 0.81 0.80
CA ILE A 10 2.21 -0.61 0.57
C ILE A 10 3.24 -0.68 -0.55
N ALA A 11 4.45 -1.16 -0.21
CA ALA A 11 5.60 -1.16 -1.09
C ALA A 11 6.31 -2.51 -1.09
N SER A 12 7.15 -2.75 -2.08
CA SER A 12 8.04 -3.91 -2.12
C SER A 12 9.28 -3.64 -2.97
N GLY A 13 10.37 -4.30 -2.66
CA GLY A 13 11.59 -4.22 -3.47
C GLY A 13 11.47 -4.97 -4.81
N LYS A 14 10.58 -5.97 -4.93
CA LYS A 14 10.45 -6.87 -6.09
C LYS A 14 9.01 -6.92 -6.58
N GLY A 15 8.81 -7.05 -7.89
CA GLY A 15 7.50 -7.30 -8.50
C GLY A 15 6.96 -8.69 -8.19
N GLY A 16 5.64 -8.85 -8.24
CA GLY A 16 4.99 -10.16 -8.09
C GLY A 16 4.88 -10.70 -6.65
N VAL A 17 5.26 -9.94 -5.63
CA VAL A 17 5.16 -10.36 -4.22
C VAL A 17 3.76 -10.20 -3.63
N GLY A 18 2.78 -9.69 -4.40
CA GLY A 18 1.38 -9.58 -3.99
C GLY A 18 0.99 -8.27 -3.32
N LYS A 19 1.71 -7.16 -3.53
CA LYS A 19 1.38 -5.84 -2.97
C LYS A 19 -0.08 -5.44 -3.16
N SER A 20 -0.53 -5.37 -4.42
CA SER A 20 -1.89 -4.96 -4.77
C SER A 20 -2.96 -5.89 -4.17
N VAL A 21 -2.67 -7.20 -4.08
CA VAL A 21 -3.55 -8.16 -3.39
C VAL A 21 -3.64 -7.82 -1.90
N VAL A 22 -2.51 -7.48 -1.26
CA VAL A 22 -2.50 -7.02 0.14
C VAL A 22 -3.27 -5.71 0.27
N ALA A 23 -3.03 -4.73 -0.61
CA ALA A 23 -3.69 -3.42 -0.58
C ALA A 23 -5.23 -3.54 -0.66
N VAL A 24 -5.72 -4.27 -1.65
CA VAL A 24 -7.16 -4.46 -1.87
C VAL A 24 -7.83 -5.18 -0.71
N ASN A 25 -7.26 -6.30 -0.25
CA ASN A 25 -7.85 -7.07 0.84
C ASN A 25 -7.81 -6.32 2.18
N LEU A 26 -6.74 -5.55 2.44
CA LEU A 26 -6.65 -4.71 3.64
C LEU A 26 -7.65 -3.56 3.59
N ALA A 27 -7.82 -2.89 2.42
CA ALA A 27 -8.82 -1.84 2.24
C ALA A 27 -10.24 -2.33 2.55
N GLU A 28 -10.64 -3.47 1.97
CA GLU A 28 -11.97 -4.05 2.25
C GLU A 28 -12.11 -4.49 3.71
N THR A 29 -11.05 -5.01 4.31
CA THR A 29 -11.11 -5.42 5.73
C THR A 29 -11.30 -4.22 6.65
N LEU A 30 -10.57 -3.11 6.42
CA LEU A 30 -10.76 -1.88 7.19
C LEU A 30 -12.16 -1.29 6.99
N THR A 31 -12.68 -1.30 5.75
CA THR A 31 -14.06 -0.85 5.46
C THR A 31 -15.08 -1.71 6.18
N ARG A 32 -14.94 -3.04 6.14
CA ARG A 32 -15.80 -3.98 6.87
C ARG A 32 -15.77 -3.79 8.39
N ARG A 33 -14.66 -3.28 8.92
CA ARG A 33 -14.51 -2.88 10.34
C ARG A 33 -15.12 -1.51 10.67
N GLY A 34 -15.75 -0.85 9.72
CA GLY A 34 -16.47 0.41 9.90
C GLY A 34 -15.62 1.68 9.69
N HIS A 35 -14.43 1.56 9.11
CA HIS A 35 -13.61 2.70 8.74
C HIS A 35 -13.95 3.18 7.31
N SER A 36 -13.88 4.49 7.09
CA SER A 36 -13.87 5.03 5.73
C SER A 36 -12.47 4.91 5.13
N VAL A 37 -12.36 4.29 3.94
CA VAL A 37 -11.07 3.92 3.33
C VAL A 37 -10.98 4.39 1.90
N ALA A 38 -9.90 5.09 1.55
CA ALA A 38 -9.48 5.32 0.17
C ALA A 38 -8.31 4.40 -0.19
N LEU A 39 -8.36 3.82 -1.39
CA LEU A 39 -7.28 3.05 -1.99
C LEU A 39 -6.78 3.79 -3.23
N LEU A 40 -5.57 4.34 -3.14
CA LEU A 40 -4.89 5.01 -4.23
C LEU A 40 -3.97 4.01 -4.95
N ASP A 41 -4.32 3.61 -6.17
CA ASP A 41 -3.47 2.82 -7.05
C ASP A 41 -2.49 3.75 -7.77
N ALA A 42 -1.25 3.82 -7.26
CA ALA A 42 -0.17 4.63 -7.82
C ALA A 42 0.72 3.86 -8.80
N ASP A 43 0.42 2.60 -9.11
CA ASP A 43 1.14 1.80 -10.13
C ASP A 43 0.61 2.15 -11.52
N VAL A 44 1.22 3.17 -12.12
CA VAL A 44 0.79 3.72 -13.41
C VAL A 44 0.82 2.66 -14.51
N GLY A 45 -0.32 2.45 -15.13
CA GLY A 45 -0.45 1.61 -16.33
C GLY A 45 -0.78 0.14 -16.07
N GLN A 46 -0.73 -0.35 -14.83
CA GLN A 46 -1.15 -1.71 -14.54
C GLN A 46 -2.61 -1.81 -14.06
N GLY A 47 -3.11 -0.79 -13.35
CA GLY A 47 -4.49 -0.76 -12.85
C GLY A 47 -4.85 -1.99 -12.02
N ALA A 48 -3.89 -2.53 -11.27
CA ALA A 48 -4.03 -3.82 -10.61
C ALA A 48 -5.16 -3.84 -9.58
N CYS A 49 -5.37 -2.72 -8.88
CA CYS A 49 -6.42 -2.63 -7.86
C CYS A 49 -7.82 -2.70 -8.47
N SER A 50 -8.09 -1.99 -9.57
CA SER A 50 -9.40 -2.04 -10.25
C SER A 50 -9.71 -3.43 -10.79
N VAL A 51 -8.71 -4.11 -11.38
CA VAL A 51 -8.85 -5.48 -11.87
C VAL A 51 -9.17 -6.45 -10.72
N LEU A 52 -8.44 -6.34 -9.58
CA LEU A 52 -8.65 -7.21 -8.41
C LEU A 52 -10.01 -7.01 -7.74
N LEU A 53 -10.54 -5.79 -7.80
CA LEU A 53 -11.86 -5.43 -7.27
C LEU A 53 -13.00 -5.73 -8.24
N ASN A 54 -12.69 -6.06 -9.50
CA ASN A 54 -13.65 -6.14 -10.60
C ASN A 54 -14.44 -4.84 -10.78
N GLU A 55 -13.74 -3.72 -10.75
CA GLU A 55 -14.30 -2.38 -10.90
C GLU A 55 -13.72 -1.69 -12.14
N ASP A 56 -14.51 -0.82 -12.78
CA ASP A 56 -14.08 -0.04 -13.94
C ASP A 56 -14.34 1.46 -13.68
N PRO A 57 -13.42 2.15 -12.97
CA PRO A 57 -13.58 3.58 -12.67
C PRO A 57 -13.72 4.38 -13.96
N PRO A 58 -14.70 5.30 -14.10
CA PRO A 58 -14.88 6.07 -15.33
C PRO A 58 -13.73 7.04 -15.60
N HIS A 59 -13.11 7.56 -14.55
CA HIS A 59 -12.02 8.52 -14.60
C HIS A 59 -10.82 8.07 -13.77
N THR A 60 -9.65 8.58 -14.17
CA THR A 60 -8.37 8.35 -13.48
C THR A 60 -7.72 9.69 -13.12
N VAL A 61 -6.67 9.69 -12.27
CA VAL A 61 -5.92 10.91 -11.95
C VAL A 61 -5.34 11.57 -13.21
N ALA A 62 -4.98 10.78 -14.22
CA ALA A 62 -4.55 11.30 -15.51
C ALA A 62 -5.61 12.16 -16.23
N ASP A 63 -6.87 11.90 -15.97
CA ASP A 63 -7.99 12.62 -16.62
C ASP A 63 -8.21 14.00 -15.98
N LEU A 64 -7.73 14.26 -14.76
CA LEU A 64 -7.70 15.61 -14.19
C LEU A 64 -6.94 16.59 -15.08
N VAL A 65 -5.84 16.11 -15.67
CA VAL A 65 -4.97 16.93 -16.52
C VAL A 65 -5.44 16.96 -17.98
N ARG A 66 -5.97 15.84 -18.48
CA ARG A 66 -6.34 15.68 -19.88
C ARG A 66 -7.72 16.24 -20.21
N LEU A 67 -8.66 16.07 -19.29
CA LEU A 67 -10.09 16.33 -19.52
C LEU A 67 -10.65 17.43 -18.62
N ASP A 68 -9.79 18.06 -17.80
CA ASP A 68 -10.23 19.05 -16.80
C ASP A 68 -11.34 18.48 -15.88
N ALA A 69 -11.22 17.19 -15.55
CA ALA A 69 -12.17 16.49 -14.70
C ALA A 69 -12.12 17.05 -13.27
N ALA A 70 -13.26 17.09 -12.61
CA ALA A 70 -13.28 17.47 -11.20
C ALA A 70 -12.63 16.38 -10.32
N PRO A 71 -11.93 16.72 -9.21
CA PRO A 71 -11.31 15.74 -8.31
C PRO A 71 -12.28 14.67 -7.82
N ASP A 72 -13.52 15.04 -7.51
CA ASP A 72 -14.56 14.10 -7.07
C ASP A 72 -14.93 13.05 -8.13
N ALA A 73 -14.79 13.38 -9.42
CA ALA A 73 -15.07 12.44 -10.50
C ALA A 73 -14.06 11.29 -10.60
N VAL A 74 -12.87 11.46 -10.02
CA VAL A 74 -11.80 10.44 -9.96
C VAL A 74 -11.98 9.50 -8.76
N CYS A 75 -12.77 9.89 -7.77
CA CYS A 75 -13.10 9.08 -6.60
C CYS A 75 -14.21 8.10 -6.96
N HIS A 76 -13.85 6.84 -7.22
CA HIS A 76 -14.80 5.78 -7.56
C HIS A 76 -15.18 4.98 -6.33
N GLU A 77 -16.44 5.04 -5.93
CA GLU A 77 -16.97 4.22 -4.84
C GLU A 77 -17.20 2.79 -5.33
N THR A 78 -16.46 1.84 -4.78
CA THR A 78 -16.58 0.42 -5.13
C THR A 78 -17.80 -0.22 -4.49
N THR A 79 -18.21 -1.38 -5.00
CA THR A 79 -19.31 -2.18 -4.42
C THR A 79 -19.07 -2.60 -2.96
N ALA A 80 -17.82 -2.59 -2.50
CA ALA A 80 -17.42 -2.89 -1.12
C ALA A 80 -17.34 -1.66 -0.21
N GLY A 81 -17.64 -0.45 -0.70
CA GLY A 81 -17.55 0.79 0.06
C GLY A 81 -16.12 1.31 0.24
N VAL A 82 -15.17 0.86 -0.59
CA VAL A 82 -13.83 1.43 -0.69
C VAL A 82 -13.84 2.51 -1.77
N THR A 83 -13.31 3.69 -1.49
CA THR A 83 -13.10 4.71 -2.53
C THR A 83 -11.82 4.41 -3.28
N LEU A 84 -11.94 3.92 -4.52
CA LEU A 84 -10.80 3.65 -5.40
C LEU A 84 -10.40 4.90 -6.18
N ILE A 85 -9.11 5.24 -6.14
CA ILE A 85 -8.49 6.32 -6.90
C ILE A 85 -7.39 5.70 -7.76
N GLN A 86 -7.59 5.63 -9.06
CA GLN A 86 -6.65 5.03 -10.00
C GLN A 86 -5.79 6.09 -10.69
N SER A 87 -4.46 5.91 -10.72
CA SER A 87 -3.55 6.90 -11.30
C SER A 87 -3.68 7.05 -12.81
N ALA A 88 -3.64 5.96 -13.56
CA ALA A 88 -3.83 5.96 -15.02
C ALA A 88 -4.09 4.54 -15.53
N ARG A 89 -4.74 4.43 -16.71
CA ARG A 89 -5.09 3.13 -17.34
C ARG A 89 -4.03 2.57 -18.28
N ALA A 90 -3.09 3.39 -18.75
CA ALA A 90 -2.10 2.97 -19.74
C ALA A 90 -0.72 3.56 -19.45
N PRO A 91 0.37 2.77 -19.65
CA PRO A 91 1.75 3.23 -19.44
C PRO A 91 2.11 4.42 -20.32
N ASP A 92 1.56 4.46 -21.56
CA ASP A 92 1.82 5.51 -22.56
C ASP A 92 1.26 6.88 -22.17
N ALA A 93 0.53 6.95 -21.06
CA ALA A 93 -0.03 8.19 -20.57
C ALA A 93 1.02 9.22 -20.13
N PHE A 94 2.24 8.76 -19.76
CA PHE A 94 3.29 9.60 -19.16
C PHE A 94 4.68 9.18 -19.65
N VAL A 95 5.02 9.63 -20.86
CA VAL A 95 6.30 9.29 -21.52
C VAL A 95 7.40 10.32 -21.22
N THR A 96 7.06 11.52 -20.73
CA THR A 96 8.02 12.61 -20.49
C THR A 96 8.17 12.93 -18.98
N GLU A 97 9.32 13.49 -18.58
CA GLU A 97 9.56 13.96 -17.19
C GLU A 97 8.54 15.02 -16.75
N GLN A 98 8.12 15.89 -17.68
CA GLN A 98 7.09 16.90 -17.40
C GLN A 98 5.75 16.25 -17.07
N GLN A 99 5.35 15.23 -17.80
CA GLN A 99 4.11 14.49 -17.54
C GLN A 99 4.17 13.72 -16.21
N ALA A 100 5.33 13.14 -15.86
CA ALA A 100 5.53 12.52 -14.57
C ALA A 100 5.42 13.52 -13.41
N THR A 101 5.95 14.73 -13.58
CA THR A 101 5.83 15.80 -12.59
C THR A 101 4.38 16.24 -12.40
N VAL A 102 3.65 16.43 -13.49
CA VAL A 102 2.23 16.79 -13.45
C VAL A 102 1.40 15.67 -12.78
N LEU A 103 1.67 14.41 -13.08
CA LEU A 103 1.01 13.29 -12.42
C LEU A 103 1.24 13.31 -10.90
N HIS A 104 2.47 13.53 -10.45
CA HIS A 104 2.76 13.60 -9.01
C HIS A 104 2.02 14.76 -8.33
N LEU A 105 1.89 15.91 -8.98
CA LEU A 105 1.09 17.03 -8.45
C LEU A 105 -0.39 16.68 -8.34
N SER A 106 -0.94 16.00 -9.35
CA SER A 106 -2.33 15.54 -9.33
C SER A 106 -2.55 14.43 -8.29
N LEU A 107 -1.59 13.52 -8.12
CA LEU A 107 -1.61 12.53 -7.04
C LEU A 107 -1.57 13.19 -5.66
N ASP A 108 -0.81 14.28 -5.47
CA ASP A 108 -0.79 15.06 -4.23
C ASP A 108 -2.14 15.70 -3.91
N GLU A 109 -2.83 16.20 -4.91
CA GLU A 109 -4.18 16.76 -4.76
C GLU A 109 -5.17 15.68 -4.36
N MET A 110 -5.17 14.55 -5.06
CA MET A 110 -6.05 13.42 -4.76
C MET A 110 -5.76 12.82 -3.39
N LEU A 111 -4.49 12.71 -2.99
CA LEU A 111 -4.11 12.23 -1.67
C LEU A 111 -4.66 13.16 -0.57
N ARG A 112 -4.51 14.48 -0.71
CA ARG A 112 -5.08 15.45 0.23
C ARG A 112 -6.59 15.36 0.31
N THR A 113 -7.27 15.25 -0.81
CA THR A 113 -8.72 15.05 -0.88
C THR A 113 -9.12 13.76 -0.13
N ALA A 114 -8.45 12.66 -0.41
CA ALA A 114 -8.70 11.39 0.28
C ALA A 114 -8.48 11.49 1.80
N GLN A 115 -7.39 12.12 2.24
CA GLN A 115 -7.08 12.33 3.67
C GLN A 115 -8.13 13.18 4.40
N HIS A 116 -8.81 14.09 3.71
CA HIS A 116 -9.88 14.90 4.30
C HIS A 116 -11.17 14.11 4.55
N HIS A 117 -11.44 13.11 3.73
CA HIS A 117 -12.72 12.40 3.71
C HIS A 117 -12.66 10.99 4.32
N HIS A 118 -11.46 10.40 4.49
CA HIS A 118 -11.31 9.00 4.92
C HIS A 118 -10.49 8.87 6.20
N ASP A 119 -10.76 7.81 6.95
CA ASP A 119 -9.98 7.41 8.13
C ASP A 119 -8.63 6.85 7.75
N PHE A 120 -8.58 6.10 6.64
CA PHE A 120 -7.38 5.49 6.09
C PHE A 120 -7.24 5.82 4.61
N VAL A 121 -6.01 6.11 4.21
CA VAL A 121 -5.61 6.15 2.80
C VAL A 121 -4.52 5.10 2.58
N LEU A 122 -4.82 4.08 1.80
CA LEU A 122 -3.85 3.07 1.38
C LEU A 122 -3.28 3.46 0.02
N ILE A 123 -1.95 3.46 -0.13
CA ILE A 123 -1.28 3.74 -1.40
C ILE A 123 -0.62 2.45 -1.88
N ASP A 124 -1.13 1.85 -2.96
CA ASP A 124 -0.47 0.75 -3.67
C ASP A 124 0.55 1.33 -4.64
N THR A 125 1.81 0.88 -4.56
CA THR A 125 2.91 1.45 -5.34
C THR A 125 3.45 0.47 -6.38
N PRO A 126 4.15 0.93 -7.43
CA PRO A 126 4.97 0.04 -8.23
C PRO A 126 6.07 -0.64 -7.39
N ALA A 127 6.69 -1.68 -7.93
CA ALA A 127 7.81 -2.35 -7.27
C ALA A 127 9.11 -1.54 -7.38
N GLY A 128 10.02 -1.75 -6.43
CA GLY A 128 11.37 -1.19 -6.48
C GLY A 128 11.54 0.12 -5.71
N THR A 129 12.41 1.00 -6.20
CA THR A 129 12.84 2.23 -5.50
C THR A 129 12.61 3.49 -6.34
N GLY A 130 11.69 3.43 -7.31
CA GLY A 130 11.39 4.52 -8.25
C GLY A 130 10.81 5.78 -7.61
N GLY A 131 10.62 6.82 -8.42
CA GLY A 131 10.12 8.12 -7.96
C GLY A 131 8.75 8.04 -7.28
N THR A 132 7.81 7.29 -7.85
CA THR A 132 6.47 7.10 -7.28
C THR A 132 6.50 6.38 -5.92
N VAL A 133 7.38 5.37 -5.75
CA VAL A 133 7.54 4.69 -4.45
C VAL A 133 8.05 5.66 -3.39
N ARG A 134 9.07 6.48 -3.72
CA ARG A 134 9.59 7.52 -2.82
C ARG A 134 8.54 8.56 -2.51
N TRP A 135 7.84 9.06 -3.53
CA TRP A 135 6.74 10.00 -3.39
C TRP A 135 5.69 9.51 -2.39
N ALA A 136 5.27 8.24 -2.51
CA ALA A 136 4.26 7.65 -1.63
C ALA A 136 4.77 7.50 -0.19
N LEU A 137 6.02 7.05 -0.01
CA LEU A 137 6.62 6.88 1.32
C LEU A 137 6.85 8.20 2.04
N ASP A 138 7.28 9.26 1.32
CA ASP A 138 7.46 10.60 1.91
C ASP A 138 6.16 11.20 2.47
N ARG A 139 5.00 10.69 2.03
CA ARG A 139 3.66 11.16 2.41
C ARG A 139 2.91 10.24 3.36
N ALA A 140 3.49 9.09 3.65
CA ALA A 140 2.86 8.09 4.51
C ALA A 140 3.20 8.30 5.99
N ASP A 141 2.26 7.92 6.85
CA ASP A 141 2.49 7.80 8.30
C ASP A 141 3.16 6.46 8.62
N LEU A 142 2.96 5.45 7.78
CA LEU A 142 3.52 4.11 7.92
C LEU A 142 3.83 3.52 6.54
N GLY A 143 5.03 2.98 6.35
CA GLY A 143 5.38 2.14 5.20
C GLY A 143 5.22 0.66 5.53
N ALA A 144 4.48 -0.10 4.73
CA ALA A 144 4.35 -1.54 4.85
C ALA A 144 5.11 -2.24 3.70
N LEU A 145 6.22 -2.90 4.01
CA LEU A 145 6.97 -3.69 3.04
C LEU A 145 6.40 -5.10 2.93
N VAL A 146 5.92 -5.46 1.74
CA VAL A 146 5.51 -6.82 1.45
C VAL A 146 6.73 -7.66 1.12
N LEU A 147 6.95 -8.71 1.92
CA LEU A 147 8.09 -9.63 1.86
C LEU A 147 7.63 -11.02 1.43
N VAL A 148 8.52 -11.73 0.74
CA VAL A 148 8.43 -13.18 0.50
C VAL A 148 9.74 -13.84 0.88
N GLY A 149 9.74 -15.14 1.16
CA GLY A 149 10.89 -15.88 1.70
C GLY A 149 12.10 -16.00 0.76
N GLU A 150 11.97 -15.64 -0.51
CA GLU A 150 13.03 -15.71 -1.52
C GLU A 150 14.22 -14.80 -1.18
N PRO A 151 15.48 -15.29 -1.26
CA PRO A 151 16.66 -14.48 -0.96
C PRO A 151 16.78 -13.21 -1.79
N THR A 152 16.41 -13.24 -3.07
CA THR A 152 16.44 -12.07 -3.96
C THR A 152 15.41 -11.04 -3.55
N ALA A 153 14.19 -11.45 -3.15
CA ALA A 153 13.14 -10.55 -2.68
C ALA A 153 13.53 -9.87 -1.35
N ILE A 154 14.17 -10.61 -0.44
CA ILE A 154 14.71 -10.05 0.81
C ILE A 154 15.82 -9.02 0.52
N ALA A 155 16.72 -9.29 -0.44
CA ALA A 155 17.77 -8.34 -0.82
C ALA A 155 17.19 -7.06 -1.44
N ASP A 156 16.15 -7.18 -2.27
CA ASP A 156 15.48 -6.03 -2.88
C ASP A 156 14.69 -5.22 -1.83
N ALA A 157 14.00 -5.89 -0.89
CA ALA A 157 13.35 -5.23 0.23
C ALA A 157 14.35 -4.50 1.13
N TYR A 158 15.54 -5.08 1.37
CA TYR A 158 16.61 -4.43 2.11
C TYR A 158 17.08 -3.14 1.41
N ARG A 159 17.24 -3.16 0.07
CA ARG A 159 17.63 -1.95 -0.68
C ARG A 159 16.60 -0.83 -0.48
N LEU A 160 15.31 -1.17 -0.51
CA LEU A 160 14.23 -0.20 -0.30
C LEU A 160 14.23 0.32 1.16
N ALA A 161 14.29 -0.55 2.16
CA ALA A 161 14.35 -0.18 3.57
C ALA A 161 15.57 0.72 3.86
N LYS A 162 16.73 0.37 3.32
CA LYS A 162 17.96 1.18 3.43
C LYS A 162 17.78 2.58 2.82
N LEU A 163 17.12 2.69 1.67
CA LEU A 163 16.84 3.98 1.04
C LEU A 163 15.95 4.84 1.94
N ILE A 164 14.87 4.27 2.47
CA ILE A 164 13.91 4.94 3.35
C ILE A 164 14.63 5.48 4.59
N TRP A 165 15.29 4.62 5.35
CA TRP A 165 15.92 5.01 6.62
C TRP A 165 17.20 5.85 6.47
N ARG A 166 17.78 5.90 5.27
CA ARG A 166 18.83 6.89 4.98
C ARG A 166 18.28 8.29 4.77
N THR A 167 17.04 8.41 4.32
CA THR A 167 16.35 9.70 4.12
C THR A 167 15.71 10.16 5.43
N ASP A 168 14.99 9.28 6.10
CA ASP A 168 14.38 9.51 7.42
C ASP A 168 14.64 8.30 8.33
N PRO A 169 15.64 8.36 9.23
CA PRO A 169 15.95 7.26 10.14
C PRO A 169 14.81 6.95 11.13
N THR A 170 13.86 7.84 11.31
CA THR A 170 12.73 7.69 12.24
C THR A 170 11.45 7.22 11.56
N PHE A 171 11.47 7.07 10.24
CA PHE A 171 10.28 6.68 9.48
C PHE A 171 9.73 5.33 9.95
N PRO A 172 8.44 5.25 10.32
CA PRO A 172 7.83 4.00 10.73
C PRO A 172 7.73 3.04 9.54
N LEU A 173 8.45 1.93 9.64
CA LEU A 173 8.46 0.90 8.60
C LEU A 173 8.03 -0.43 9.21
N GLY A 174 7.03 -1.05 8.59
CA GLY A 174 6.56 -2.37 8.95
C GLY A 174 6.83 -3.40 7.85
N SER A 175 6.76 -4.67 8.21
CA SER A 175 6.86 -5.79 7.28
C SER A 175 5.61 -6.66 7.31
N ILE A 176 5.11 -7.03 6.13
CA ILE A 176 4.04 -8.01 5.92
C ILE A 176 4.64 -9.17 5.15
N VAL A 177 4.66 -10.36 5.74
CA VAL A 177 5.15 -11.55 5.05
C VAL A 177 4.01 -12.17 4.24
N ASN A 178 4.21 -12.30 2.94
CA ASN A 178 3.26 -12.94 2.05
C ASN A 178 3.80 -14.29 1.57
N PHE A 179 2.90 -15.20 1.19
CA PHE A 179 3.19 -16.55 0.68
C PHE A 179 3.91 -17.46 1.67
N ALA A 180 3.78 -17.26 2.97
CA ALA A 180 4.27 -18.22 3.96
C ALA A 180 3.27 -19.37 4.13
N GLU A 181 3.77 -20.60 4.29
CA GLU A 181 2.92 -21.78 4.50
C GLU A 181 2.44 -21.87 5.95
N THR A 182 3.26 -21.39 6.90
CA THR A 182 2.97 -21.41 8.34
C THR A 182 3.32 -20.09 9.02
N ALA A 183 2.75 -19.87 10.20
CA ALA A 183 3.07 -18.71 11.03
C ALA A 183 4.55 -18.71 11.49
N GLU A 184 5.12 -19.89 11.73
CA GLU A 184 6.52 -20.07 12.12
C GLU A 184 7.46 -19.67 10.99
N GLU A 185 7.13 -20.07 9.74
CA GLU A 185 7.87 -19.65 8.57
C GLU A 185 7.80 -18.13 8.39
N ALA A 186 6.62 -17.55 8.50
CA ALA A 186 6.43 -16.10 8.40
C ALA A 186 7.26 -15.35 9.44
N LYS A 187 7.25 -15.78 10.69
CA LYS A 187 8.08 -15.23 11.77
C LYS A 187 9.57 -15.35 11.45
N SER A 188 10.00 -16.50 10.92
CA SER A 188 11.41 -16.72 10.53
C SER A 188 11.85 -15.76 9.42
N ILE A 189 11.01 -15.55 8.39
CA ILE A 189 11.28 -14.60 7.30
C ILE A 189 11.37 -13.18 7.85
N ALA A 190 10.41 -12.75 8.66
CA ALA A 190 10.38 -11.42 9.27
C ALA A 190 11.62 -11.19 10.16
N ALA A 191 11.96 -12.15 11.01
CA ALA A 191 13.12 -12.07 11.90
C ALA A 191 14.44 -11.99 11.13
N ARG A 192 14.58 -12.80 10.06
CA ARG A 192 15.76 -12.73 9.17
C ARG A 192 15.91 -11.36 8.52
N PHE A 193 14.81 -10.78 8.03
CA PHE A 193 14.81 -9.45 7.44
C PHE A 193 15.17 -8.38 8.49
N ALA A 194 14.56 -8.43 9.69
CA ALA A 194 14.88 -7.53 10.79
C ALA A 194 16.36 -7.62 11.21
N THR A 195 16.93 -8.82 11.30
CA THR A 195 18.35 -9.02 11.62
C THR A 195 19.27 -8.40 10.56
N ILE A 196 18.92 -8.51 9.28
CA ILE A 196 19.70 -7.90 8.17
C ILE A 196 19.65 -6.38 8.28
N THR A 197 18.48 -5.80 8.46
CA THR A 197 18.30 -4.34 8.54
C THR A 197 18.96 -3.77 9.79
N GLU A 198 18.78 -4.41 10.95
CA GLU A 198 19.45 -4.01 12.19
C GLU A 198 20.97 -4.00 12.05
N ARG A 199 21.53 -5.05 11.44
CA ARG A 199 22.99 -5.18 11.26
C ARG A 199 23.58 -4.08 10.37
N PHE A 200 22.89 -3.65 9.32
CA PHE A 200 23.47 -2.80 8.28
C PHE A 200 22.94 -1.37 8.23
N VAL A 201 21.76 -1.11 8.80
CA VAL A 201 21.16 0.23 8.85
C VAL A 201 20.73 0.63 10.26
N HIS A 202 20.99 -0.21 11.27
CA HIS A 202 20.69 0.01 12.69
C HIS A 202 19.21 0.31 12.96
N GLN A 203 18.34 -0.29 12.15
CA GLN A 203 16.90 -0.18 12.22
C GLN A 203 16.26 -1.54 11.93
N ALA A 204 15.12 -1.83 12.57
CA ALA A 204 14.36 -3.04 12.31
C ALA A 204 12.88 -2.68 12.05
N PRO A 205 12.25 -3.25 11.01
CA PRO A 205 10.83 -3.01 10.77
C PRO A 205 9.99 -3.75 11.80
N THR A 206 8.86 -3.16 12.18
CA THR A 206 7.85 -3.85 12.96
C THR A 206 7.20 -4.95 12.13
N HIS A 207 7.08 -6.16 12.66
CA HIS A 207 6.31 -7.21 11.97
C HIS A 207 4.81 -6.93 12.14
N LEU A 208 4.13 -6.52 11.06
CA LEU A 208 2.70 -6.16 11.06
C LEU A 208 1.79 -7.39 10.96
N GLY A 209 2.26 -8.45 10.29
CA GLY A 209 1.49 -9.66 10.09
C GLY A 209 1.95 -10.46 8.88
N TRP A 210 1.18 -11.49 8.54
CA TRP A 210 1.49 -12.38 7.42
C TRP A 210 0.22 -12.85 6.72
N ILE A 211 0.35 -13.21 5.44
CA ILE A 211 -0.73 -13.72 4.60
C ILE A 211 -0.36 -15.16 4.18
N PRO A 212 -1.22 -16.14 4.42
CA PRO A 212 -0.94 -17.54 4.12
C PRO A 212 -0.88 -17.79 2.61
N PHE A 213 0.05 -18.67 2.21
CA PHE A 213 0.08 -19.21 0.86
C PHE A 213 -1.08 -20.19 0.66
N MET A 214 -2.08 -19.77 -0.09
CA MET A 214 -3.26 -20.59 -0.34
C MET A 214 -3.67 -20.55 -1.81
N LYS A 215 -4.04 -21.70 -2.36
CA LYS A 215 -4.60 -21.79 -3.72
C LYS A 215 -5.84 -20.90 -3.87
N ALA A 216 -6.64 -20.76 -2.81
CA ALA A 216 -7.83 -19.92 -2.79
C ALA A 216 -7.51 -18.42 -3.04
N VAL A 217 -6.36 -17.90 -2.55
CA VAL A 217 -5.91 -16.53 -2.87
C VAL A 217 -5.59 -16.38 -4.35
N ARG A 218 -4.93 -17.40 -4.95
CA ARG A 218 -4.66 -17.38 -6.40
C ARG A 218 -5.98 -17.44 -7.19
N THR A 219 -6.93 -18.26 -6.77
CA THR A 219 -8.25 -18.32 -7.40
C THR A 219 -8.98 -16.97 -7.28
N SER A 220 -8.95 -16.32 -6.14
CA SER A 220 -9.58 -15.01 -5.91
C SER A 220 -9.05 -13.93 -6.89
N VAL A 221 -7.76 -13.95 -7.19
CA VAL A 221 -7.16 -13.09 -8.22
C VAL A 221 -7.71 -13.41 -9.61
N GLN A 222 -7.82 -14.70 -9.96
CA GLN A 222 -8.35 -15.13 -11.26
C GLN A 222 -9.83 -14.79 -11.43
N THR A 223 -10.61 -14.84 -10.34
CA THR A 223 -12.05 -14.52 -10.35
C THR A 223 -12.32 -13.05 -10.06
N GLN A 224 -11.28 -12.22 -9.92
CA GLN A 224 -11.40 -10.79 -9.62
C GLN A 224 -12.29 -10.51 -8.39
N THR A 225 -12.12 -11.34 -7.37
CA THR A 225 -12.90 -11.23 -6.12
C THR A 225 -11.94 -11.28 -4.94
N PRO A 226 -11.83 -10.23 -4.12
CA PRO A 226 -10.94 -10.19 -2.97
C PRO A 226 -11.11 -11.41 -2.05
N ALA A 227 -10.00 -12.04 -1.67
CA ALA A 227 -10.01 -13.30 -0.92
C ALA A 227 -10.67 -13.17 0.45
N VAL A 228 -10.64 -11.98 1.06
CA VAL A 228 -11.32 -11.69 2.33
C VAL A 228 -12.83 -11.80 2.26
N ARG A 229 -13.45 -11.85 1.07
CA ARG A 229 -14.89 -12.05 0.93
C ARG A 229 -15.33 -13.50 1.13
N SER A 230 -14.43 -14.48 0.92
CA SER A 230 -14.83 -15.89 0.86
C SER A 230 -13.87 -16.89 1.51
N VAL A 231 -12.67 -16.47 1.94
CA VAL A 231 -11.64 -17.38 2.48
C VAL A 231 -11.40 -17.10 3.97
N PRO A 232 -11.95 -17.89 4.91
CA PRO A 232 -11.89 -17.60 6.35
C PRO A 232 -10.48 -17.39 6.90
N ALA A 233 -9.51 -18.22 6.54
CA ALA A 233 -8.14 -18.08 7.01
C ALA A 233 -7.48 -16.78 6.50
N VAL A 234 -7.88 -16.28 5.32
CA VAL A 234 -7.42 -14.99 4.79
C VAL A 234 -8.12 -13.85 5.52
N GLN A 235 -9.41 -13.98 5.83
CA GLN A 235 -10.14 -13.02 6.66
C GLN A 235 -9.45 -12.84 8.01
N GLU A 236 -9.14 -13.92 8.72
CA GLU A 236 -8.46 -13.87 10.02
C GLU A 236 -7.09 -13.16 9.91
N ALA A 237 -6.30 -13.49 8.89
CA ALA A 237 -5.01 -12.86 8.67
C ALA A 237 -5.13 -11.35 8.42
N PHE A 238 -6.08 -10.92 7.58
CA PHE A 238 -6.30 -9.51 7.31
C PHE A 238 -7.00 -8.78 8.46
N ASP A 239 -7.86 -9.44 9.23
CA ASP A 239 -8.45 -8.87 10.44
C ASP A 239 -7.38 -8.60 11.51
N ALA A 240 -6.42 -9.51 11.68
CA ALA A 240 -5.26 -9.29 12.56
C ALA A 240 -4.40 -8.11 12.05
N LEU A 241 -4.07 -8.09 10.75
CA LEU A 241 -3.29 -7.01 10.14
C LEU A 241 -3.99 -5.65 10.27
N ALA A 242 -5.30 -5.59 10.00
CA ALA A 242 -6.09 -4.38 10.13
C ALA A 242 -6.15 -3.89 11.58
N GLY A 243 -6.16 -4.80 12.56
CA GLY A 243 -6.04 -4.48 13.99
C GLY A 243 -4.75 -3.73 14.29
N VAL A 244 -3.60 -4.30 13.89
CA VAL A 244 -2.27 -3.69 14.09
C VAL A 244 -2.17 -2.31 13.42
N VAL A 245 -2.67 -2.19 12.17
CA VAL A 245 -2.67 -0.92 11.44
C VAL A 245 -3.56 0.13 12.11
N ALA A 246 -4.72 -0.26 12.63
CA ALA A 246 -5.65 0.65 13.30
C ALA A 246 -5.14 1.10 14.68
N GLU A 247 -4.46 0.22 15.42
CA GLU A 247 -3.84 0.55 16.71
C GLU A 247 -2.66 1.50 16.56
N GLY A 248 -1.89 1.39 15.49
CA GLY A 248 -0.79 2.29 15.15
C GLY A 248 -1.20 3.75 14.94
N ARG A 249 -2.50 4.04 14.73
CA ARG A 249 -3.07 5.40 14.72
C ARG A 249 -2.80 6.22 15.97
N HIS A 250 -2.58 5.57 17.11
CA HIS A 250 -2.41 6.23 18.40
C HIS A 250 -0.96 6.65 18.71
N HIS A 251 -0.01 6.29 17.86
CA HIS A 251 1.37 6.75 17.98
C HIS A 251 1.57 8.00 17.10
N GLU A 252 1.00 9.15 17.56
CA GLU A 252 1.27 10.45 16.98
C GLU A 252 2.78 10.69 16.89
N ARG A 253 3.27 11.09 15.73
CA ARG A 253 4.60 11.71 15.60
C ARG A 253 4.62 12.89 16.55
N GLN A 254 5.35 12.79 17.66
CA GLN A 254 5.63 13.97 18.47
C GLN A 254 6.33 15.01 17.57
N PRO A 255 5.85 16.27 17.55
CA PRO A 255 6.52 17.29 16.76
C PRO A 255 7.97 17.39 17.24
N ILE A 256 8.91 17.29 16.31
CA ILE A 256 10.32 17.53 16.58
C ILE A 256 10.41 19.00 16.98
N ASN A 257 10.58 19.25 18.28
CA ASN A 257 10.99 20.56 18.77
C ASN A 257 12.40 20.81 18.23
N THR A 258 12.49 21.56 17.15
CA THR A 258 13.76 22.11 16.67
C THR A 258 14.19 23.19 17.66
N PRO A 259 15.43 23.15 18.19
CA PRO A 259 15.97 24.17 19.08
C PRO A 259 16.16 25.53 18.40
#